data_3315d3b13adc92ba9e9df804e481b335
#
_entry.id   3315d3b13adc92ba9e9df804e481b335
#
_cell.length_a   1.000
_cell.length_b   1.000
_cell.length_c   1.000
_cell.angle_alpha   90.00
_cell.angle_beta   90.00
_cell.angle_gamma   90.00
#
_symmetry.space_group_name_H-M   'P 1'
#
loop_
_entity.id
_entity.type
_entity.pdbx_description
1 polymer ?
#
loop_
_entity_poly.entity_id
_entity_poly.type
_entity_poly.pdbx_seq_one_letter_code
_entity_poly.pdbx_strand_id
1 'polypeptide(L)'
;MGFPLPSELISMVLEYVTSSQENVYLALYATINRDWQMVVERQTFSTLTINTAKRLAKFKQLSWSYRIFFVQKIDFVVELESYNGEARTRHETKEETQRNSKIFTIAIQSLFNTIATWPETETGIALSIQAQSPGDIQAMADKARKKRYKAAYLNNDLLTKRFEKSYLQFDESLCVQCLAVPIITGLSIGLCDRIIEPASSSLIASKLPRLYDMSLFLSDTCKWDPELRKRHRNNFANSLHLWPSSIRELALNFFYEAPSDENYPPSSTVEGNTDSPSEKKFSGHYRITISHSLFGHI
;
A
#
# COMPACT_ATOMS: atom_id res chain seq x y z
N MET A 1 -18.29 -17.73 -43.44
CA MET A 1 -17.64 -16.64 -42.69
C MET A 1 -18.39 -16.51 -41.37
N GLY A 2 -17.77 -16.86 -40.23
CA GLY A 2 -18.40 -16.69 -38.91
C GLY A 2 -18.39 -15.22 -38.52
N PHE A 3 -19.46 -14.69 -37.96
CA PHE A 3 -19.49 -13.35 -37.40
C PHE A 3 -18.55 -13.32 -36.17
N PRO A 4 -17.70 -12.29 -36.02
CA PRO A 4 -16.89 -12.13 -34.83
C PRO A 4 -17.81 -11.98 -33.60
N LEU A 5 -17.49 -12.66 -32.50
CA LEU A 5 -18.19 -12.48 -31.23
C LEU A 5 -17.95 -11.06 -30.70
N PRO A 6 -18.99 -10.35 -30.24
CA PRO A 6 -18.82 -9.08 -29.55
C PRO A 6 -17.90 -9.19 -28.34
N SER A 7 -17.14 -8.13 -28.04
CA SER A 7 -16.16 -8.12 -26.92
C SER A 7 -16.80 -8.39 -25.57
N GLU A 8 -18.06 -7.99 -25.39
CA GLU A 8 -18.86 -8.23 -24.19
C GLU A 8 -19.10 -9.73 -23.96
N LEU A 9 -19.46 -10.46 -25.01
CA LEU A 9 -19.65 -11.91 -24.93
C LEU A 9 -18.35 -12.65 -24.67
N ILE A 10 -17.24 -12.19 -25.27
CA ILE A 10 -15.91 -12.74 -24.98
C ILE A 10 -15.56 -12.51 -23.50
N SER A 11 -15.83 -11.30 -22.96
CA SER A 11 -15.61 -10.99 -21.55
C SER A 11 -16.43 -11.91 -20.63
N MET A 12 -17.72 -12.12 -20.91
CA MET A 12 -18.59 -13.01 -20.14
C MET A 12 -18.10 -14.45 -20.15
N VAL A 13 -17.65 -14.93 -21.30
CA VAL A 13 -17.08 -16.30 -21.42
C VAL A 13 -15.80 -16.41 -20.56
N LEU A 14 -14.91 -15.42 -20.62
CA LEU A 14 -13.68 -15.42 -19.83
C LEU A 14 -13.97 -15.35 -18.32
N GLU A 15 -14.93 -14.55 -17.89
CA GLU A 15 -15.36 -14.49 -16.49
C GLU A 15 -15.91 -15.82 -16.01
N TYR A 16 -16.76 -16.47 -16.81
CA TYR A 16 -17.29 -17.78 -16.48
C TYR A 16 -16.18 -18.83 -16.36
N VAL A 17 -15.24 -18.86 -17.30
CA VAL A 17 -14.12 -19.80 -17.29
C VAL A 17 -13.19 -19.57 -16.11
N THR A 18 -12.89 -18.31 -15.76
CA THR A 18 -12.02 -17.97 -14.62
C THR A 18 -12.67 -18.22 -13.27
N SER A 19 -14.01 -18.07 -13.16
CA SER A 19 -14.74 -18.35 -11.92
C SER A 19 -14.95 -19.85 -11.68
N SER A 20 -14.96 -20.68 -12.74
CA SER A 20 -15.22 -22.12 -12.65
C SER A 20 -13.97 -22.98 -12.49
N GLN A 21 -12.77 -22.44 -12.70
CA GLN A 21 -11.51 -23.20 -12.66
C GLN A 21 -10.42 -22.44 -11.91
N GLU A 22 -9.77 -23.07 -10.94
CA GLU A 22 -8.72 -22.45 -10.11
C GLU A 22 -7.41 -22.09 -10.87
N ASN A 23 -7.15 -22.67 -12.04
CA ASN A 23 -5.90 -22.48 -12.80
C ASN A 23 -6.16 -22.32 -14.30
N VAL A 24 -6.76 -21.21 -14.70
CA VAL A 24 -6.99 -20.93 -16.13
C VAL A 24 -5.80 -20.19 -16.73
N TYR A 25 -5.20 -20.79 -17.75
CA TYR A 25 -4.16 -20.13 -18.54
C TYR A 25 -4.81 -19.19 -19.58
N LEU A 26 -5.19 -17.98 -19.17
CA LEU A 26 -5.81 -16.97 -20.03
C LEU A 26 -5.02 -16.71 -21.32
N ALA A 27 -3.70 -16.86 -21.29
CA ALA A 27 -2.84 -16.70 -22.46
C ALA A 27 -3.23 -17.60 -23.65
N LEU A 28 -3.83 -18.77 -23.41
CA LEU A 28 -4.29 -19.65 -24.48
C LEU A 28 -5.45 -19.04 -25.26
N TYR A 29 -6.35 -18.32 -24.59
CA TYR A 29 -7.49 -17.67 -25.24
C TYR A 29 -7.06 -16.47 -26.09
N ALA A 30 -5.96 -15.81 -25.71
CA ALA A 30 -5.38 -14.72 -26.49
C ALA A 30 -4.85 -15.17 -27.87
N THR A 31 -4.69 -16.48 -28.11
CA THR A 31 -4.20 -17.00 -29.39
C THR A 31 -5.32 -17.31 -30.39
N ILE A 32 -6.59 -17.21 -30.00
CA ILE A 32 -7.75 -17.53 -30.84
C ILE A 32 -7.85 -16.54 -32.02
N ASN A 33 -7.91 -15.26 -31.71
CA ASN A 33 -7.86 -14.16 -32.67
C ASN A 33 -7.58 -12.83 -31.95
N ARG A 34 -7.57 -11.72 -32.72
CA ARG A 34 -7.24 -10.39 -32.20
C ARG A 34 -8.25 -9.87 -31.17
N ASP A 35 -9.54 -10.17 -31.33
CA ASP A 35 -10.59 -9.71 -30.41
C ASP A 35 -10.44 -10.40 -29.06
N TRP A 36 -10.21 -11.71 -29.05
CA TRP A 36 -9.89 -12.47 -27.85
C TRP A 36 -8.60 -11.98 -27.19
N GLN A 37 -7.56 -11.72 -28.00
CA GLN A 37 -6.32 -11.18 -27.49
C GLN A 37 -6.55 -9.87 -26.75
N MET A 38 -7.30 -8.93 -27.35
CA MET A 38 -7.58 -7.63 -26.76
C MET A 38 -8.33 -7.74 -25.41
N VAL A 39 -9.33 -8.62 -25.34
CA VAL A 39 -10.12 -8.83 -24.12
C VAL A 39 -9.27 -9.47 -23.02
N VAL A 40 -8.50 -10.51 -23.38
CA VAL A 40 -7.58 -11.20 -22.45
C VAL A 40 -6.51 -10.23 -21.93
N GLU A 41 -5.90 -9.42 -22.82
CA GLU A 41 -4.89 -8.45 -22.40
C GLU A 41 -5.49 -7.35 -21.51
N ARG A 42 -6.69 -6.85 -21.81
CA ARG A 42 -7.38 -5.88 -20.94
C ARG A 42 -7.58 -6.44 -19.53
N GLN A 43 -8.02 -7.68 -19.41
CA GLN A 43 -8.20 -8.34 -18.11
C GLN A 43 -6.86 -8.58 -17.40
N THR A 44 -5.86 -9.10 -18.13
CA THR A 44 -4.55 -9.46 -17.56
C THR A 44 -3.75 -8.24 -17.11
N PHE A 45 -3.83 -7.13 -17.86
CA PHE A 45 -3.10 -5.91 -17.54
C PHE A 45 -3.88 -4.91 -16.69
N SER A 46 -5.16 -5.17 -16.37
CA SER A 46 -5.97 -4.28 -15.52
C SER A 46 -5.33 -4.04 -14.14
N THR A 47 -4.72 -5.07 -13.57
CA THR A 47 -4.01 -5.00 -12.28
C THR A 47 -2.57 -5.50 -12.45
N LEU A 48 -1.62 -4.64 -12.12
CA LEU A 48 -0.20 -4.97 -12.17
C LEU A 48 0.38 -5.09 -10.77
N THR A 49 0.92 -6.26 -10.44
CA THR A 49 1.64 -6.48 -9.17
C THR A 49 3.14 -6.40 -9.39
N ILE A 50 3.79 -5.42 -8.75
CA ILE A 50 5.23 -5.17 -8.82
C ILE A 50 5.80 -5.40 -7.42
N ASN A 51 6.39 -6.57 -7.18
CA ASN A 51 6.87 -6.99 -5.85
C ASN A 51 8.35 -7.39 -5.82
N THR A 52 9.09 -7.15 -6.90
CA THR A 52 10.54 -7.38 -6.96
C THR A 52 11.20 -6.34 -7.84
N ALA A 53 12.49 -6.08 -7.61
CA ALA A 53 13.30 -5.21 -8.47
C ALA A 53 13.29 -5.67 -9.93
N LYS A 54 13.27 -6.99 -10.18
CA LYS A 54 13.18 -7.56 -11.54
C LYS A 54 11.84 -7.23 -12.21
N ARG A 55 10.72 -7.28 -11.46
CA ARG A 55 9.41 -6.88 -11.99
C ARG A 55 9.33 -5.38 -12.25
N LEU A 56 9.93 -4.56 -11.39
CA LEU A 56 10.03 -3.11 -11.63
C LEU A 56 10.84 -2.80 -12.90
N ALA A 57 11.94 -3.52 -13.14
CA ALA A 57 12.70 -3.36 -14.37
C ALA A 57 11.89 -3.77 -15.63
N LYS A 58 11.11 -4.86 -15.56
CA LYS A 58 10.20 -5.26 -16.64
C LYS A 58 9.06 -4.25 -16.83
N PHE A 59 8.52 -3.70 -15.74
CA PHE A 59 7.48 -2.68 -15.78
C PHE A 59 7.91 -1.44 -16.56
N LYS A 60 9.16 -1.00 -16.43
CA LYS A 60 9.72 0.11 -17.23
C LYS A 60 9.66 -0.16 -18.73
N GLN A 61 9.75 -1.41 -19.17
CA GLN A 61 9.65 -1.80 -20.57
C GLN A 61 8.21 -1.73 -21.10
N LEU A 62 7.18 -1.89 -20.23
CA LEU A 62 5.78 -1.76 -20.62
C LEU A 62 5.39 -0.32 -20.97
N SER A 63 6.11 0.68 -20.48
CA SER A 63 5.83 2.12 -20.70
C SER A 63 5.74 2.52 -22.19
N TRP A 64 6.22 1.69 -23.08
CA TRP A 64 6.21 1.89 -24.53
C TRP A 64 5.14 1.05 -25.25
N SER A 65 4.25 0.38 -24.51
CA SER A 65 3.22 -0.52 -25.05
C SER A 65 1.83 0.09 -24.91
N TYR A 66 0.94 -0.15 -25.88
CA TYR A 66 -0.49 0.19 -25.79
C TYR A 66 -1.19 -0.43 -24.57
N ARG A 67 -0.58 -1.45 -23.95
CA ARG A 67 -1.09 -2.14 -22.76
C ARG A 67 -1.22 -1.24 -21.54
N ILE A 68 -0.49 -0.12 -21.50
CA ILE A 68 -0.63 0.87 -20.41
C ILE A 68 -2.05 1.40 -20.29
N PHE A 69 -2.80 1.50 -21.40
CA PHE A 69 -4.19 1.95 -21.40
C PHE A 69 -5.17 0.96 -20.73
N PHE A 70 -4.74 -0.28 -20.48
CA PHE A 70 -5.53 -1.28 -19.78
C PHE A 70 -5.30 -1.26 -18.28
N VAL A 71 -4.25 -0.60 -17.82
CA VAL A 71 -3.88 -0.56 -16.40
C VAL A 71 -4.85 0.32 -15.64
N GLN A 72 -5.51 -0.28 -14.66
CA GLN A 72 -6.45 0.39 -13.75
C GLN A 72 -5.89 0.43 -12.32
N LYS A 73 -5.06 -0.56 -11.96
CA LYS A 73 -4.49 -0.68 -10.62
C LYS A 73 -3.05 -1.14 -10.67
N ILE A 74 -2.24 -0.56 -9.80
CA ILE A 74 -0.86 -0.99 -9.55
C ILE A 74 -0.71 -1.33 -8.07
N ASP A 75 -0.41 -2.60 -7.78
CA ASP A 75 -0.03 -3.08 -6.45
C ASP A 75 1.50 -3.11 -6.38
N PHE A 76 2.07 -2.11 -5.71
CA PHE A 76 3.51 -1.94 -5.58
C PHE A 76 3.98 -2.35 -4.20
N VAL A 77 4.73 -3.46 -4.13
CA VAL A 77 5.35 -3.96 -2.91
C VAL A 77 6.85 -3.74 -3.01
N VAL A 78 7.38 -2.81 -2.23
CA VAL A 78 8.81 -2.52 -2.21
C VAL A 78 9.54 -3.64 -1.47
N GLU A 79 10.43 -4.32 -2.18
CA GLU A 79 11.30 -5.34 -1.60
C GLU A 79 12.45 -4.66 -0.85
N LEU A 80 12.46 -4.80 0.49
CA LEU A 80 13.47 -4.26 1.39
C LEU A 80 14.64 -5.23 1.55
N GLU A 81 15.69 -4.79 2.27
CA GLU A 81 16.84 -5.62 2.58
C GLU A 81 16.43 -6.87 3.36
N SER A 82 16.96 -8.01 2.96
CA SER A 82 16.76 -9.27 3.69
C SER A 82 17.55 -9.27 5.00
N TYR A 83 16.99 -9.89 6.02
CA TYR A 83 17.66 -10.09 7.31
C TYR A 83 17.55 -11.55 7.79
N ASN A 84 18.49 -11.97 8.61
CA ASN A 84 18.60 -13.35 9.10
C ASN A 84 17.77 -13.58 10.37
N GLY A 85 17.75 -14.84 10.85
CA GLY A 85 17.02 -15.24 12.04
C GLY A 85 17.47 -14.57 13.34
N GLU A 86 18.76 -14.22 13.46
CA GLU A 86 19.31 -13.50 14.61
C GLU A 86 18.78 -12.07 14.67
N ALA A 87 18.77 -11.37 13.54
CA ALA A 87 18.26 -10.02 13.45
C ALA A 87 16.74 -9.92 13.75
N ARG A 88 15.96 -11.02 13.64
CA ARG A 88 14.56 -11.06 14.05
C ARG A 88 14.33 -10.86 15.54
N THR A 89 15.29 -11.23 16.37
CA THR A 89 15.15 -11.25 17.83
C THR A 89 15.51 -9.92 18.49
N ARG A 90 16.05 -8.98 17.72
CA ARG A 90 16.45 -7.64 18.18
C ARG A 90 15.69 -6.54 17.44
N HIS A 91 15.71 -5.33 18.01
CA HIS A 91 15.22 -4.14 17.32
C HIS A 91 16.03 -3.87 16.05
N GLU A 92 15.38 -3.30 15.07
CA GLU A 92 16.03 -2.76 13.88
C GLU A 92 17.00 -1.63 14.29
N THR A 93 18.23 -1.66 13.77
CA THR A 93 19.19 -0.59 14.06
C THR A 93 18.91 0.65 13.24
N LYS A 94 19.50 1.78 13.63
CA LYS A 94 19.37 3.04 12.87
C LYS A 94 19.90 2.90 11.44
N GLU A 95 21.01 2.19 11.26
CA GLU A 95 21.63 1.94 9.96
C GLU A 95 20.75 1.05 9.08
N GLU A 96 20.12 0.01 9.67
CA GLU A 96 19.16 -0.83 8.95
C GLU A 96 17.93 -0.03 8.52
N THR A 97 17.38 0.80 9.42
CA THR A 97 16.25 1.68 9.13
C THR A 97 16.59 2.67 8.02
N GLN A 98 17.78 3.29 8.07
CA GLN A 98 18.22 4.23 7.03
C GLN A 98 18.40 3.55 5.66
N ARG A 99 19.03 2.35 5.62
CA ARG A 99 19.17 1.59 4.38
C ARG A 99 17.83 1.21 3.79
N ASN A 100 16.90 0.72 4.62
CA ASN A 100 15.56 0.36 4.19
C ASN A 100 14.77 1.58 3.69
N SER A 101 14.86 2.72 4.37
CA SER A 101 14.22 3.97 3.95
C SER A 101 14.79 4.48 2.62
N LYS A 102 16.10 4.34 2.42
CA LYS A 102 16.74 4.66 1.14
C LYS A 102 16.26 3.75 0.01
N ILE A 103 16.19 2.43 0.24
CA ILE A 103 15.65 1.47 -0.75
C ILE A 103 14.22 1.82 -1.09
N PHE A 104 13.39 2.08 -0.08
CA PHE A 104 11.98 2.47 -0.25
C PHE A 104 11.85 3.75 -1.09
N THR A 105 12.60 4.78 -0.75
CA THR A 105 12.59 6.07 -1.46
C THR A 105 12.98 5.91 -2.92
N ILE A 106 14.08 5.21 -3.20
CA ILE A 106 14.56 4.96 -4.57
C ILE A 106 13.55 4.15 -5.38
N ALA A 107 12.89 3.16 -4.76
CA ALA A 107 11.89 2.35 -5.43
C ALA A 107 10.65 3.18 -5.82
N ILE A 108 10.13 4.01 -4.90
CA ILE A 108 9.02 4.94 -5.16
C ILE A 108 9.40 5.93 -6.27
N GLN A 109 10.56 6.56 -6.19
CA GLN A 109 11.05 7.48 -7.21
C GLN A 109 11.13 6.80 -8.59
N SER A 110 11.66 5.58 -8.62
CA SER A 110 11.79 4.79 -9.85
C SER A 110 10.44 4.47 -10.48
N LEU A 111 9.44 4.11 -9.66
CA LEU A 111 8.06 3.90 -10.09
C LEU A 111 7.46 5.19 -10.65
N PHE A 112 7.53 6.29 -9.89
CA PHE A 112 6.95 7.57 -10.27
C PHE A 112 7.55 8.13 -11.56
N ASN A 113 8.87 8.08 -11.72
CA ASN A 113 9.54 8.51 -12.95
C ASN A 113 9.13 7.67 -14.16
N THR A 114 8.78 6.40 -13.95
CA THR A 114 8.25 5.54 -15.02
C THR A 114 6.81 5.91 -15.38
N ILE A 115 5.94 6.05 -14.38
CA ILE A 115 4.51 6.33 -14.61
C ILE A 115 4.29 7.77 -15.09
N ALA A 116 5.12 8.72 -14.67
CA ALA A 116 5.02 10.12 -15.12
C ALA A 116 5.18 10.28 -16.65
N THR A 117 5.74 9.29 -17.34
CA THR A 117 5.82 9.27 -18.80
C THR A 117 4.57 8.75 -19.49
N TRP A 118 3.60 8.22 -18.71
CA TRP A 118 2.38 7.67 -19.27
C TRP A 118 1.39 8.77 -19.62
N PRO A 119 0.60 8.59 -20.69
CA PRO A 119 -0.44 9.55 -21.04
C PRO A 119 -1.53 9.58 -19.96
N GLU A 120 -2.05 10.76 -19.68
CA GLU A 120 -3.18 10.89 -18.78
C GLU A 120 -4.42 10.20 -19.37
N THR A 121 -5.18 9.53 -18.51
CA THR A 121 -6.45 8.90 -18.84
C THR A 121 -7.57 9.55 -18.03
N GLU A 122 -8.81 9.48 -18.51
CA GLU A 122 -9.96 10.03 -17.79
C GLU A 122 -10.22 9.30 -16.47
N THR A 123 -10.10 7.98 -16.47
CA THR A 123 -10.38 7.13 -15.30
C THR A 123 -9.27 7.14 -14.26
N GLY A 124 -8.04 7.48 -14.66
CA GLY A 124 -6.87 7.41 -13.78
C GLY A 124 -6.50 5.98 -13.35
N ILE A 125 -5.54 5.87 -12.45
CA ILE A 125 -5.01 4.59 -11.94
C ILE A 125 -5.01 4.63 -10.41
N ALA A 126 -5.43 3.51 -9.78
CA ALA A 126 -5.28 3.29 -8.36
C ALA A 126 -3.89 2.70 -8.05
N LEU A 127 -3.17 3.29 -7.11
CA LEU A 127 -1.85 2.84 -6.65
C LEU A 127 -1.94 2.35 -5.20
N SER A 128 -1.53 1.11 -4.96
CA SER A 128 -1.32 0.57 -3.61
C SER A 128 0.17 0.45 -3.34
N ILE A 129 0.65 0.99 -2.22
CA ILE A 129 2.06 0.95 -1.83
C ILE A 129 2.21 0.17 -0.53
N GLN A 130 3.07 -0.83 -0.58
CA GLN A 130 3.44 -1.66 0.55
C GLN A 130 4.97 -1.83 0.57
N ALA A 131 5.50 -2.26 1.71
CA ALA A 131 6.92 -2.59 1.83
C ALA A 131 7.08 -3.88 2.63
N GLN A 132 7.94 -4.77 2.16
CA GLN A 132 8.17 -6.07 2.77
C GLN A 132 9.63 -6.51 2.60
N SER A 133 10.18 -7.13 3.63
CA SER A 133 11.46 -7.83 3.53
C SER A 133 11.24 -9.32 3.28
N PRO A 134 12.11 -10.01 2.51
CA PRO A 134 12.11 -11.48 2.46
C PRO A 134 12.20 -12.14 3.85
N GLY A 135 12.87 -11.47 4.81
CA GLY A 135 12.92 -11.90 6.21
C GLY A 135 11.57 -11.90 6.91
N ASP A 136 10.66 -10.96 6.57
CA ASP A 136 9.30 -10.89 7.12
C ASP A 136 8.48 -12.10 6.66
N ILE A 137 8.54 -12.43 5.36
CA ILE A 137 7.84 -13.58 4.78
C ILE A 137 8.27 -14.89 5.47
N GLN A 138 9.58 -15.06 5.67
CA GLN A 138 10.13 -16.23 6.35
C GLN A 138 9.65 -16.31 7.80
N ALA A 139 9.60 -15.17 8.50
CA ALA A 139 9.10 -15.13 9.88
C ALA A 139 7.61 -15.52 9.97
N MET A 140 6.79 -15.10 9.03
CA MET A 140 5.37 -15.49 8.95
C MET A 140 5.21 -16.98 8.66
N ALA A 141 5.98 -17.53 7.73
CA ALA A 141 5.96 -18.95 7.42
C ALA A 141 6.36 -19.80 8.64
N ASP A 142 7.38 -19.37 9.38
CA ASP A 142 7.83 -20.03 10.62
C ASP A 142 6.76 -19.95 11.72
N LYS A 143 6.05 -18.79 11.84
CA LYS A 143 4.93 -18.61 12.77
C LYS A 143 3.75 -19.52 12.43
N ALA A 144 3.36 -19.58 11.14
CA ALA A 144 2.29 -20.46 10.69
C ALA A 144 2.60 -21.94 10.93
N ARG A 145 3.85 -22.37 10.73
CA ARG A 145 4.30 -23.72 11.03
C ARG A 145 4.27 -24.04 12.54
N LYS A 146 4.73 -23.10 13.38
CA LYS A 146 4.67 -23.23 14.86
C LYS A 146 3.22 -23.25 15.37
N LYS A 147 2.31 -22.46 14.80
CA LYS A 147 0.91 -22.42 15.21
C LYS A 147 0.20 -23.77 14.99
N ARG A 148 0.62 -24.55 14.00
CA ARG A 148 0.11 -25.92 13.80
C ARG A 148 0.56 -26.89 14.91
N TYR A 149 1.66 -26.60 15.60
CA TYR A 149 2.22 -27.46 16.64
C TYR A 149 1.92 -27.02 18.07
N LYS A 150 1.62 -25.74 18.34
CA LYS A 150 1.24 -25.26 19.69
C LYS A 150 0.31 -24.04 19.60
N ALA A 151 -0.97 -24.29 19.80
CA ALA A 151 -2.04 -23.28 19.63
C ALA A 151 -2.17 -22.24 20.74
N ALA A 152 -1.27 -22.07 21.70
CA ALA A 152 -1.68 -21.33 22.88
C ALA A 152 -0.79 -20.17 23.41
N TYR A 153 0.51 -20.11 23.20
CA TYR A 153 1.29 -19.24 24.12
C TYR A 153 2.44 -18.44 23.50
N LEU A 154 2.29 -17.81 22.36
CA LEU A 154 3.32 -16.82 21.96
C LEU A 154 2.63 -15.55 21.40
N ASN A 155 2.18 -14.71 22.32
CA ASN A 155 1.83 -13.31 22.06
C ASN A 155 3.08 -12.43 21.74
N ASN A 156 4.24 -13.01 21.62
CA ASN A 156 5.45 -12.28 21.21
C ASN A 156 5.58 -12.35 19.69
N ASP A 157 4.97 -11.40 19.02
CA ASP A 157 5.20 -11.20 17.59
C ASP A 157 6.60 -10.65 17.38
N LEU A 158 7.53 -11.52 16.93
CA LEU A 158 8.93 -11.14 16.71
C LEU A 158 9.07 -9.99 15.72
N LEU A 159 8.15 -9.88 14.75
CA LEU A 159 8.14 -8.76 13.80
C LEU A 159 7.74 -7.46 14.48
N THR A 160 6.70 -7.49 15.32
CA THR A 160 6.28 -6.33 16.11
C THR A 160 7.44 -5.81 16.96
N LYS A 161 8.13 -6.70 17.68
CA LYS A 161 9.28 -6.34 18.50
C LYS A 161 10.43 -5.75 17.66
N ARG A 162 10.72 -6.35 16.49
CA ARG A 162 11.81 -5.88 15.63
C ARG A 162 11.59 -4.42 15.20
N PHE A 163 10.38 -4.06 14.81
CA PHE A 163 10.04 -2.75 14.25
C PHE A 163 9.42 -1.77 15.24
N GLU A 164 9.38 -2.12 16.51
CA GLU A 164 8.80 -1.31 17.59
C GLU A 164 9.37 0.12 17.66
N LYS A 165 10.66 0.29 17.36
CA LYS A 165 11.38 1.59 17.47
C LYS A 165 11.67 2.25 16.13
N SER A 166 11.15 1.73 15.04
CA SER A 166 11.44 2.26 13.70
C SER A 166 10.18 2.42 12.84
N TYR A 167 10.22 3.41 11.97
CA TYR A 167 9.29 3.60 10.86
C TYR A 167 10.07 3.59 9.55
N LEU A 168 9.43 3.10 8.50
CA LEU A 168 9.96 3.23 7.15
C LEU A 168 9.65 4.64 6.64
N GLN A 169 10.67 5.37 6.21
CA GLN A 169 10.53 6.77 5.79
C GLN A 169 10.74 6.94 4.29
N PHE A 170 9.98 7.87 3.73
CA PHE A 170 10.24 8.40 2.40
C PHE A 170 11.05 9.69 2.57
N ASP A 171 12.30 9.67 2.13
CA ASP A 171 13.23 10.79 2.26
C ASP A 171 13.30 11.58 0.95
N GLU A 172 12.60 12.71 0.91
CA GLU A 172 12.56 13.57 -0.27
C GLU A 172 13.93 14.15 -0.63
N SER A 173 14.85 14.29 0.35
CA SER A 173 16.20 14.79 0.09
C SER A 173 17.02 13.87 -0.81
N LEU A 174 16.69 12.59 -0.84
CA LEU A 174 17.27 11.59 -1.73
C LEU A 174 16.65 11.61 -3.14
N CYS A 175 15.54 12.31 -3.31
CA CYS A 175 14.83 12.41 -4.57
C CYS A 175 15.32 13.62 -5.36
N VAL A 176 16.37 13.47 -6.17
CA VAL A 176 16.90 14.56 -7.02
C VAL A 176 15.82 15.11 -7.97
N GLN A 177 14.84 14.31 -8.38
CA GLN A 177 13.65 14.70 -9.15
C GLN A 177 12.55 13.67 -8.95
N CYS A 178 11.69 13.84 -7.96
CA CYS A 178 10.46 13.08 -7.89
C CYS A 178 9.40 13.80 -8.72
N LEU A 179 9.08 13.25 -9.88
CA LEU A 179 8.12 13.84 -10.81
C LEU A 179 6.70 13.75 -10.26
N ALA A 180 5.88 14.75 -10.57
CA ALA A 180 4.44 14.65 -10.35
C ALA A 180 3.83 13.57 -11.27
N VAL A 181 2.86 12.84 -10.77
CA VAL A 181 2.23 11.70 -11.47
C VAL A 181 0.71 11.92 -11.56
N PRO A 182 0.24 12.72 -12.54
CA PRO A 182 -1.18 13.11 -12.63
C PRO A 182 -2.11 11.96 -13.02
N ILE A 183 -1.61 10.87 -13.58
CA ILE A 183 -2.43 9.71 -13.95
C ILE A 183 -2.92 8.92 -12.72
N ILE A 184 -2.27 9.07 -11.55
CA ILE A 184 -2.72 8.41 -10.31
C ILE A 184 -3.83 9.22 -9.67
N THR A 185 -5.00 8.58 -9.50
CA THR A 185 -6.20 9.15 -8.91
C THR A 185 -6.62 8.48 -7.61
N GLY A 186 -6.10 7.28 -7.33
CA GLY A 186 -6.32 6.56 -6.08
C GLY A 186 -4.99 6.17 -5.43
N LEU A 187 -4.88 6.32 -4.09
CA LEU A 187 -3.70 5.95 -3.32
C LEU A 187 -4.08 5.16 -2.08
N SER A 188 -3.49 3.99 -1.90
CA SER A 188 -3.61 3.18 -0.68
C SER A 188 -2.22 2.88 -0.11
N ILE A 189 -1.98 3.20 1.17
CA ILE A 189 -0.69 2.98 1.83
C ILE A 189 -0.88 2.26 3.15
N GLY A 190 -0.13 1.19 3.40
CA GLY A 190 0.14 0.73 4.76
C GLY A 190 -0.44 -0.61 5.20
N LEU A 191 -1.02 -1.43 4.35
CA LEU A 191 -1.45 -2.80 4.70
C LEU A 191 -0.28 -3.80 4.74
N CYS A 192 0.76 -3.55 5.57
CA CYS A 192 1.91 -4.45 5.62
C CYS A 192 2.57 -4.46 7.00
N ASP A 193 3.45 -5.44 7.23
CA ASP A 193 4.20 -5.59 8.48
C ASP A 193 5.20 -4.44 8.73
N ARG A 194 5.64 -3.77 7.67
CA ARG A 194 6.51 -2.59 7.73
C ARG A 194 5.68 -1.32 7.72
N ILE A 195 5.55 -0.69 8.88
CA ILE A 195 4.79 0.56 9.00
C ILE A 195 5.56 1.71 8.34
N ILE A 196 4.92 2.28 7.32
CA ILE A 196 5.40 3.50 6.67
C ILE A 196 5.04 4.68 7.56
N GLU A 197 5.98 5.60 7.77
CA GLU A 197 5.74 6.81 8.55
C GLU A 197 4.56 7.60 7.94
N PRO A 198 3.56 7.99 8.75
CA PRO A 198 2.39 8.73 8.24
C PRO A 198 2.75 10.00 7.48
N ALA A 199 3.73 10.78 7.93
CA ALA A 199 4.22 11.98 7.23
C ALA A 199 4.82 11.65 5.85
N SER A 200 5.49 10.50 5.73
CA SER A 200 6.00 10.00 4.44
C SER A 200 4.87 9.72 3.44
N SER A 201 3.71 9.27 3.92
CA SER A 201 2.52 9.08 3.09
C SER A 201 2.00 10.41 2.53
N SER A 202 2.05 11.49 3.32
CA SER A 202 1.70 12.84 2.87
C SER A 202 2.66 13.36 1.79
N LEU A 203 3.97 13.13 1.96
CA LEU A 203 4.99 13.48 0.96
C LEU A 203 4.77 12.73 -0.36
N ILE A 204 4.42 11.44 -0.31
CA ILE A 204 4.08 10.66 -1.49
C ILE A 204 2.81 11.22 -2.15
N ALA A 205 1.76 11.49 -1.38
CA ALA A 205 0.52 12.05 -1.89
C ALA A 205 0.71 13.41 -2.57
N SER A 206 1.63 14.25 -2.08
CA SER A 206 1.93 15.57 -2.68
C SER A 206 2.42 15.50 -4.13
N LYS A 207 2.91 14.34 -4.58
CA LYS A 207 3.36 14.11 -5.95
C LYS A 207 2.22 13.65 -6.89
N LEU A 208 0.98 13.56 -6.38
CA LEU A 208 -0.18 13.03 -7.09
C LEU A 208 -1.26 14.13 -7.25
N PRO A 209 -1.09 15.09 -8.16
CA PRO A 209 -1.91 16.30 -8.23
C PRO A 209 -3.40 16.04 -8.54
N ARG A 210 -3.74 14.87 -9.11
CA ARG A 210 -5.12 14.46 -9.39
C ARG A 210 -5.65 13.39 -8.43
N LEU A 211 -5.00 13.22 -7.26
CA LEU A 211 -5.42 12.26 -6.26
C LEU A 211 -6.83 12.58 -5.77
N TYR A 212 -7.77 11.66 -6.01
CA TYR A 212 -9.17 11.78 -5.65
C TYR A 212 -9.54 10.95 -4.41
N ASP A 213 -9.07 9.70 -4.37
CA ASP A 213 -9.34 8.74 -3.30
C ASP A 213 -8.01 8.39 -2.58
N MET A 214 -7.98 8.55 -1.25
CA MET A 214 -6.81 8.23 -0.44
C MET A 214 -7.20 7.36 0.75
N SER A 215 -6.54 6.21 0.88
CA SER A 215 -6.70 5.28 1.99
C SER A 215 -5.37 5.08 2.72
N LEU A 216 -5.30 5.48 3.99
CA LEU A 216 -4.13 5.34 4.83
C LEU A 216 -4.38 4.39 5.99
N PHE A 217 -3.48 3.44 6.19
CA PHE A 217 -3.47 2.55 7.35
C PHE A 217 -2.45 3.07 8.35
N LEU A 218 -2.96 3.76 9.37
CA LEU A 218 -2.18 4.47 10.37
C LEU A 218 -2.15 3.66 11.67
N SER A 219 -1.37 2.57 11.70
CA SER A 219 -1.21 1.76 12.91
C SER A 219 0.08 2.13 13.61
N ASP A 220 -0.02 2.49 14.88
CA ASP A 220 1.14 2.67 15.77
C ASP A 220 1.08 1.78 17.02
N THR A 221 0.18 0.82 17.03
CA THR A 221 -0.05 -0.10 18.16
C THR A 221 1.19 -0.93 18.52
N CYS A 222 2.02 -1.24 17.51
CA CYS A 222 3.28 -1.93 17.74
C CYS A 222 4.43 -1.00 18.22
N LYS A 223 4.19 0.32 18.38
CA LYS A 223 5.20 1.29 18.82
C LYS A 223 5.05 1.54 20.31
N TRP A 224 5.89 0.94 21.13
CA TRP A 224 5.81 1.06 22.58
C TRP A 224 6.32 2.40 23.13
N ASP A 225 7.21 3.08 22.39
CA ASP A 225 7.77 4.37 22.80
C ASP A 225 6.73 5.50 22.57
N PRO A 226 6.17 6.11 23.65
CA PRO A 226 5.20 7.18 23.54
C PRO A 226 5.75 8.42 22.85
N GLU A 227 7.03 8.76 23.09
CA GLU A 227 7.66 9.93 22.47
C GLU A 227 7.88 9.73 20.97
N LEU A 228 8.23 8.50 20.56
CA LEU A 228 8.27 8.14 19.15
C LEU A 228 6.92 8.34 18.48
N ARG A 229 5.84 7.83 19.10
CA ARG A 229 4.47 7.99 18.57
C ARG A 229 4.04 9.45 18.50
N LYS A 230 4.22 10.20 19.59
CA LYS A 230 3.88 11.63 19.65
C LYS A 230 4.61 12.42 18.56
N ARG A 231 5.91 12.18 18.39
CA ARG A 231 6.70 12.85 17.36
C ARG A 231 6.16 12.55 15.96
N HIS A 232 5.89 11.27 15.63
CA HIS A 232 5.41 10.91 14.29
C HIS A 232 3.97 11.36 14.03
N ARG A 233 3.11 11.40 15.06
CA ARG A 233 1.77 12.01 14.95
C ARG A 233 1.86 13.51 14.69
N ASN A 234 2.74 14.23 15.38
CA ASN A 234 2.96 15.64 15.14
C ASN A 234 3.52 15.89 13.73
N ASN A 235 4.49 15.09 13.28
CA ASN A 235 5.02 15.17 11.92
C ASN A 235 3.91 14.95 10.89
N PHE A 236 3.03 13.97 11.12
CA PHE A 236 1.89 13.73 10.24
C PHE A 236 0.93 14.92 10.20
N ALA A 237 0.53 15.44 11.36
CA ALA A 237 -0.34 16.62 11.45
C ALA A 237 0.28 17.82 10.71
N ASN A 238 1.58 18.04 10.88
CA ASN A 238 2.31 19.11 10.19
C ASN A 238 2.45 18.88 8.68
N SER A 239 2.26 17.65 8.20
CA SER A 239 2.38 17.32 6.78
C SER A 239 1.05 17.36 6.01
N LEU A 240 -0.10 17.56 6.69
CA LEU A 240 -1.42 17.56 6.05
C LEU A 240 -1.59 18.65 4.99
N HIS A 241 -0.91 19.80 5.15
CA HIS A 241 -0.92 20.89 4.17
C HIS A 241 -0.33 20.51 2.80
N LEU A 242 0.40 19.39 2.72
CA LEU A 242 0.97 18.87 1.48
C LEU A 242 -0.05 18.10 0.64
N TRP A 243 -1.21 17.78 1.20
CA TRP A 243 -2.21 16.98 0.50
C TRP A 243 -2.79 17.73 -0.69
N PRO A 244 -2.96 17.04 -1.83
CA PRO A 244 -3.59 17.65 -2.99
C PRO A 244 -5.02 18.11 -2.69
N SER A 245 -5.38 19.29 -3.16
CA SER A 245 -6.74 19.82 -3.04
C SER A 245 -7.80 19.03 -3.85
N SER A 246 -7.35 18.10 -4.69
CA SER A 246 -8.19 17.20 -5.48
C SER A 246 -8.81 16.06 -4.68
N ILE A 247 -8.34 15.77 -3.45
CA ILE A 247 -8.87 14.69 -2.61
C ILE A 247 -10.34 14.96 -2.27
N ARG A 248 -11.19 13.95 -2.49
CA ARG A 248 -12.62 13.95 -2.16
C ARG A 248 -13.01 12.81 -1.22
N GLU A 249 -12.32 11.68 -1.34
CA GLU A 249 -12.54 10.51 -0.53
C GLU A 249 -11.29 10.23 0.29
N LEU A 250 -11.47 10.14 1.62
CA LEU A 250 -10.39 9.87 2.56
C LEU A 250 -10.81 8.76 3.52
N ALA A 251 -10.07 7.66 3.54
CA ALA A 251 -10.20 6.60 4.53
C ALA A 251 -8.94 6.59 5.42
N LEU A 252 -9.13 6.88 6.72
CA LEU A 252 -8.10 6.75 7.73
C LEU A 252 -8.42 5.51 8.56
N ASN A 253 -7.61 4.48 8.41
CA ASN A 253 -7.78 3.21 9.10
C ASN A 253 -6.81 3.14 10.27
N PHE A 254 -7.33 3.22 11.48
CA PHE A 254 -6.58 3.02 12.71
C PHE A 254 -6.88 1.63 13.26
N PHE A 255 -5.85 0.79 13.33
CA PHE A 255 -5.95 -0.44 14.11
C PHE A 255 -5.55 -0.10 15.55
N TYR A 256 -6.53 -0.05 16.41
CA TYR A 256 -6.34 0.12 17.84
C TYR A 256 -6.56 -1.24 18.51
N GLU A 257 -5.50 -1.87 18.97
CA GLU A 257 -5.60 -2.85 20.04
C GLU A 257 -5.53 -2.07 21.35
N ALA A 258 -6.58 -2.13 22.17
CA ALA A 258 -6.50 -1.58 23.51
C ALA A 258 -5.28 -2.20 24.19
N PRO A 259 -4.35 -1.38 24.71
CA PRO A 259 -3.21 -1.93 25.41
C PRO A 259 -3.72 -2.76 26.58
N SER A 260 -3.10 -3.91 26.77
CA SER A 260 -3.33 -4.74 27.97
C SER A 260 -2.79 -4.07 29.25
N ASP A 261 -2.24 -2.87 29.13
CA ASP A 261 -1.61 -2.11 30.21
C ASP A 261 -2.25 -0.72 30.29
N GLU A 262 -2.79 -0.39 31.49
CA GLU A 262 -3.48 0.86 31.82
C GLU A 262 -2.62 2.13 31.67
N ASN A 263 -1.31 1.99 31.45
CA ASN A 263 -0.36 3.08 31.24
C ASN A 263 -0.36 3.68 29.83
N TYR A 264 -1.24 3.22 28.96
CA TYR A 264 -1.34 3.68 27.57
C TYR A 264 -2.52 4.64 27.40
N PRO A 265 -2.32 5.96 27.45
CA PRO A 265 -3.42 6.88 27.23
C PRO A 265 -3.97 6.71 25.81
N PRO A 266 -5.30 6.71 25.63
CA PRO A 266 -5.91 6.75 24.32
C PRO A 266 -5.39 7.96 23.53
N SER A 267 -5.35 7.85 22.21
CA SER A 267 -4.91 8.97 21.37
C SER A 267 -5.85 10.16 21.60
N SER A 268 -5.31 11.27 22.05
CA SER A 268 -6.04 12.52 22.33
C SER A 268 -6.71 13.16 21.11
N THR A 269 -6.71 12.51 19.97
CA THR A 269 -7.33 12.98 18.72
C THR A 269 -8.79 12.55 18.54
N VAL A 270 -9.36 11.79 19.46
CA VAL A 270 -10.80 11.38 19.43
C VAL A 270 -11.38 11.49 20.83
N GLU A 271 -11.50 12.69 21.36
CA GLU A 271 -12.43 12.95 22.46
C GLU A 271 -13.84 13.13 21.89
N GLY A 272 -14.50 12.02 21.60
CA GLY A 272 -15.95 11.97 21.45
C GLY A 272 -16.52 11.29 22.69
N ASN A 273 -17.26 12.05 23.50
CA ASN A 273 -17.99 11.58 24.66
C ASN A 273 -18.67 10.23 24.41
N THR A 274 -18.25 9.19 25.10
CA THR A 274 -19.09 8.01 25.36
C THR A 274 -18.86 7.53 26.79
N ASP A 275 -19.79 7.90 27.66
CA ASP A 275 -20.01 7.23 28.94
C ASP A 275 -20.46 5.79 28.66
N SER A 276 -19.63 4.81 28.93
CA SER A 276 -19.94 3.54 29.58
C SER A 276 -18.83 2.50 29.47
N PRO A 277 -18.49 1.76 30.52
CA PRO A 277 -17.42 0.77 30.48
C PRO A 277 -18.02 -0.59 30.07
N SER A 278 -17.78 -0.99 28.82
CA SER A 278 -17.92 -2.39 28.43
C SER A 278 -16.86 -2.70 27.38
N GLU A 279 -16.03 -3.71 27.65
CA GLU A 279 -15.02 -4.28 26.80
C GLU A 279 -15.51 -4.45 25.35
N LYS A 280 -15.19 -3.52 24.49
CA LYS A 280 -15.36 -3.67 23.03
C LYS A 280 -14.02 -3.49 22.36
N LYS A 281 -13.54 -4.55 21.70
CA LYS A 281 -12.47 -4.47 20.72
C LYS A 281 -12.90 -3.52 19.62
N PHE A 282 -12.38 -2.30 19.66
CA PHE A 282 -12.65 -1.32 18.61
C PHE A 282 -11.62 -1.44 17.50
N SER A 283 -11.97 -2.11 16.42
CA SER A 283 -11.38 -1.83 15.10
C SER A 283 -12.21 -0.70 14.49
N GLY A 284 -11.75 0.54 14.58
CA GLY A 284 -12.45 1.69 14.00
C GLY A 284 -12.00 1.91 12.56
N HIS A 285 -12.91 1.71 11.60
CA HIS A 285 -12.75 2.22 10.26
C HIS A 285 -13.47 3.56 10.18
N TYR A 286 -12.72 4.64 9.97
CA TYR A 286 -13.31 5.96 9.72
C TYR A 286 -13.18 6.27 8.23
N ARG A 287 -14.32 6.33 7.55
CA ARG A 287 -14.40 6.89 6.20
C ARG A 287 -14.93 8.32 6.32
N ILE A 288 -14.10 9.29 5.95
CA ILE A 288 -14.46 10.72 5.94
C ILE A 288 -14.63 11.10 4.49
N THR A 289 -15.85 11.45 4.09
CA THR A 289 -16.10 12.08 2.80
C THR A 289 -15.92 13.58 2.98
N ILE A 290 -14.93 14.15 2.31
CA ILE A 290 -14.59 15.56 2.43
C ILE A 290 -15.40 16.34 1.38
N SER A 291 -16.38 17.16 1.83
CA SER A 291 -17.04 18.11 0.95
C SER A 291 -16.18 19.36 0.75
N HIS A 292 -16.29 20.01 -0.40
CA HIS A 292 -15.50 21.16 -0.85
C HIS A 292 -15.37 22.34 0.14
N SER A 293 -16.20 22.40 1.19
CA SER A 293 -16.24 23.51 2.14
C SER A 293 -15.12 23.53 3.19
N LEU A 294 -14.34 22.45 3.34
CA LEU A 294 -13.32 22.35 4.39
C LEU A 294 -11.94 22.91 4.01
N PHE A 295 -11.64 23.14 2.74
CA PHE A 295 -10.33 23.64 2.29
C PHE A 295 -10.33 25.14 1.95
N GLY A 296 -11.41 25.87 2.20
CA GLY A 296 -11.52 27.30 1.87
C GLY A 296 -10.88 28.27 2.86
N HIS A 297 -10.36 27.81 4.01
CA HIS A 297 -9.85 28.69 5.08
C HIS A 297 -8.67 28.04 5.85
N ILE A 298 -7.63 27.59 5.17
CA ILE A 298 -6.32 27.35 5.82
C ILE A 298 -5.25 28.07 5.00
#